data_18ef83717259767f9a069d7eddac2094
#
_entry.id   18ef83717259767f9a069d7eddac2094
#
_cell.length_a   1.000
_cell.length_b   1.000
_cell.length_c   1.000
_cell.angle_alpha   90.00
_cell.angle_beta   90.00
_cell.angle_gamma   90.00
#
_symmetry.space_group_name_H-M   'P 1'
#
loop_
_entity.id
_entity.type
_entity.pdbx_description
1 polymer ?
#
loop_
_entity_poly.entity_id
_entity_poly.type
_entity_poly.pdbx_seq_one_letter_code
_entity_poly.pdbx_strand_id
1 'polypeptide(L)'
;MAALAGIVAALTLALPASVRAELKPYAVVGDAIPDSLTGAPGDPAKGRAIVANRQVGPCLLCHSGPFPEERFQGTLAPDLSGAGTRWSPGQLRLRIVDSTRLNPATIMPPYYRTDGLAQVTPAFAGKPVLNAEQIEDVIAYLATLKDEKPRDEK
;
A
#
# COMPACT_ATOMS: atom_id res chain seq x y z
N MET A 1 65.69 22.56 23.68
CA MET A 1 64.58 21.61 23.98
C MET A 1 63.30 22.09 23.32
N ALA A 2 62.90 21.50 22.20
CA ALA A 2 61.73 21.89 21.43
C ALA A 2 60.61 20.88 21.72
N ALA A 3 59.47 21.36 22.26
CA ALA A 3 58.32 20.54 22.54
C ALA A 3 57.41 20.49 21.28
N LEU A 4 57.25 19.29 20.70
CA LEU A 4 56.25 19.04 19.66
C LEU A 4 54.89 18.85 20.34
N ALA A 5 53.96 19.79 20.10
CA ALA A 5 52.54 19.63 20.44
C ALA A 5 51.84 18.88 19.31
N GLY A 6 51.46 17.62 19.55
CA GLY A 6 50.66 16.81 18.62
C GLY A 6 49.19 17.21 18.65
N ILE A 7 48.67 17.67 17.52
CA ILE A 7 47.21 17.94 17.36
C ILE A 7 46.51 16.62 17.04
N VAL A 8 45.72 16.09 17.95
CA VAL A 8 44.84 14.95 17.71
C VAL A 8 43.54 15.49 17.09
N ALA A 9 43.38 15.31 15.78
CA ALA A 9 42.12 15.62 15.10
C ALA A 9 41.12 14.51 15.38
N ALA A 10 40.09 14.80 16.16
CA ALA A 10 38.95 13.87 16.39
C ALA A 10 38.03 13.83 15.16
N LEU A 11 38.09 12.73 14.41
CA LEU A 11 37.22 12.48 13.27
C LEU A 11 35.82 12.03 13.81
N THR A 12 34.87 12.95 13.84
CA THR A 12 33.49 12.64 14.21
C THR A 12 32.81 11.92 13.06
N LEU A 13 32.58 10.59 13.17
CA LEU A 13 31.76 9.82 12.26
C LEU A 13 30.29 10.22 12.46
N ALA A 14 29.74 11.00 11.55
CA ALA A 14 28.31 11.25 11.48
C ALA A 14 27.61 9.98 10.95
N LEU A 15 26.86 9.29 11.82
CA LEU A 15 25.99 8.17 11.42
C LEU A 15 24.89 8.71 10.51
N PRO A 16 24.61 8.06 9.36
CA PRO A 16 23.49 8.49 8.52
C PRO A 16 22.18 8.33 9.30
N ALA A 17 21.44 9.42 9.44
CA ALA A 17 20.08 9.37 9.96
C ALA A 17 19.24 8.50 9.03
N SER A 18 18.64 7.43 9.56
CA SER A 18 17.72 6.59 8.81
C SER A 18 16.54 7.47 8.36
N VAL A 19 16.46 7.74 7.05
CA VAL A 19 15.33 8.46 6.45
C VAL A 19 14.12 7.53 6.55
N ARG A 20 13.29 7.75 7.58
CA ARG A 20 11.97 7.16 7.64
C ARG A 20 11.13 7.79 6.53
N ALA A 21 10.46 6.95 5.74
CA ALA A 21 9.47 7.45 4.78
C ALA A 21 8.35 8.16 5.56
N GLU A 22 8.21 9.47 5.34
CA GLU A 22 7.16 10.26 5.98
C GLU A 22 5.81 9.89 5.34
N LEU A 23 4.94 9.29 6.15
CA LEU A 23 3.59 8.96 5.73
C LEU A 23 2.74 10.25 5.66
N LYS A 24 1.97 10.42 4.58
CA LYS A 24 0.96 11.47 4.51
C LYS A 24 -0.10 11.21 5.59
N PRO A 25 -0.46 12.22 6.41
CA PRO A 25 -1.53 12.06 7.39
C PRO A 25 -2.87 11.84 6.70
N TYR A 26 -3.74 11.05 7.33
CA TYR A 26 -5.10 10.81 6.86
C TYR A 26 -6.07 10.71 8.03
N ALA A 27 -7.35 10.98 7.78
CA ALA A 27 -8.43 10.82 8.75
C ALA A 27 -9.34 9.65 8.36
N VAL A 28 -9.70 8.82 9.34
CA VAL A 28 -10.69 7.76 9.17
C VAL A 28 -12.04 8.28 9.61
N VAL A 29 -13.05 8.19 8.74
CA VAL A 29 -14.44 8.59 9.01
C VAL A 29 -15.33 7.37 8.75
N GLY A 30 -15.88 6.81 9.82
CA GLY A 30 -16.62 5.56 9.73
C GLY A 30 -15.75 4.42 9.22
N ASP A 31 -16.13 3.83 8.09
CA ASP A 31 -15.43 2.73 7.42
C ASP A 31 -14.62 3.18 6.19
N ALA A 32 -14.24 4.45 6.12
CA ALA A 32 -13.58 5.06 4.98
C ALA A 32 -12.47 6.05 5.37
N ILE A 33 -11.54 6.29 4.43
CA ILE A 33 -10.68 7.46 4.36
C ILE A 33 -11.18 8.29 3.18
N PRO A 34 -11.98 9.36 3.43
CA PRO A 34 -12.65 10.10 2.35
C PRO A 34 -11.67 10.79 1.41
N ASP A 35 -10.67 11.44 1.98
CA ASP A 35 -9.73 12.26 1.24
C ASP A 35 -8.61 11.42 0.62
N SER A 36 -8.18 11.81 -0.60
CA SER A 36 -7.01 11.23 -1.24
C SER A 36 -5.74 11.51 -0.44
N LEU A 37 -4.87 10.53 -0.28
CA LEU A 37 -3.56 10.69 0.38
C LEU A 37 -2.65 11.68 -0.37
N THR A 38 -2.88 11.88 -1.66
CA THR A 38 -2.08 12.80 -2.50
C THR A 38 -2.79 14.11 -2.80
N GLY A 39 -4.08 14.22 -2.46
CA GLY A 39 -4.93 15.33 -2.87
C GLY A 39 -5.38 15.27 -4.34
N ALA A 40 -5.02 14.22 -5.07
CA ALA A 40 -5.38 14.00 -6.47
C ALA A 40 -5.84 12.54 -6.68
N PRO A 41 -6.63 12.25 -7.73
CA PRO A 41 -6.95 10.90 -8.13
C PRO A 41 -5.70 10.18 -8.67
N GLY A 42 -5.63 8.85 -8.48
CA GLY A 42 -4.58 8.01 -9.03
C GLY A 42 -4.82 7.64 -10.50
N ASP A 43 -3.82 6.97 -11.09
CA ASP A 43 -3.83 6.44 -12.45
C ASP A 43 -4.26 4.97 -12.44
N PRO A 44 -5.42 4.60 -13.02
CA PRO A 44 -5.90 3.22 -13.01
C PRO A 44 -4.99 2.25 -13.80
N ALA A 45 -4.27 2.71 -14.82
CA ALA A 45 -3.35 1.84 -15.55
C ALA A 45 -2.13 1.48 -14.72
N LYS A 46 -1.57 2.45 -13.97
CA LYS A 46 -0.52 2.19 -12.99
C LYS A 46 -1.02 1.31 -11.84
N GLY A 47 -2.23 1.56 -11.36
CA GLY A 47 -2.86 0.75 -10.32
C GLY A 47 -3.01 -0.71 -10.74
N ARG A 48 -3.46 -0.98 -11.96
CA ARG A 48 -3.51 -2.33 -12.52
C ARG A 48 -2.14 -3.00 -12.54
N ALA A 49 -1.12 -2.27 -12.99
CA ALA A 49 0.25 -2.79 -13.03
C ALA A 49 0.78 -3.14 -11.64
N ILE A 50 0.46 -2.33 -10.61
CA ILE A 50 0.82 -2.61 -9.22
C ILE A 50 0.12 -3.86 -8.72
N VAL A 51 -1.20 -4.00 -8.94
CA VAL A 51 -1.98 -5.17 -8.48
C VAL A 51 -1.50 -6.46 -9.12
N ALA A 52 -1.12 -6.43 -10.40
CA ALA A 52 -0.57 -7.58 -11.12
C ALA A 52 0.87 -7.93 -10.71
N ASN A 53 1.62 -6.99 -10.15
CA ASN A 53 3.03 -7.18 -9.79
C ASN A 53 3.18 -7.73 -8.37
N ARG A 54 3.45 -9.02 -8.23
CA ARG A 54 3.59 -9.72 -6.94
C ARG A 54 4.74 -9.22 -6.06
N GLN A 55 5.70 -8.49 -6.62
CA GLN A 55 6.84 -7.95 -5.88
C GLN A 55 6.57 -6.55 -5.34
N VAL A 56 5.66 -5.79 -5.96
CA VAL A 56 5.29 -4.44 -5.59
C VAL A 56 4.00 -4.43 -4.79
N GLY A 57 2.90 -4.95 -5.38
CA GLY A 57 1.61 -5.12 -4.75
C GLY A 57 1.25 -6.61 -4.70
N PRO A 58 1.52 -7.34 -3.61
CA PRO A 58 1.31 -8.80 -3.54
C PRO A 58 -0.19 -9.19 -3.47
N CYS A 59 -1.06 -8.45 -4.13
CA CYS A 59 -2.52 -8.62 -4.08
C CYS A 59 -2.95 -10.00 -4.60
N LEU A 60 -2.42 -10.42 -5.75
CA LEU A 60 -2.78 -11.68 -6.40
C LEU A 60 -2.18 -12.93 -5.74
N LEU A 61 -1.40 -12.76 -4.65
CA LEU A 61 -1.04 -13.90 -3.79
C LEU A 61 -2.25 -14.42 -2.99
N CYS A 62 -3.20 -13.54 -2.68
CA CYS A 62 -4.37 -13.87 -1.87
C CYS A 62 -5.69 -13.72 -2.65
N HIS A 63 -5.77 -12.73 -3.55
CA HIS A 63 -6.96 -12.41 -4.34
C HIS A 63 -6.90 -12.99 -5.75
N SER A 64 -8.06 -13.32 -6.30
CA SER A 64 -8.29 -13.45 -7.74
C SER A 64 -8.86 -12.15 -8.32
N GLY A 65 -8.87 -12.03 -9.65
CA GLY A 65 -9.44 -10.88 -10.35
C GLY A 65 -9.29 -10.97 -11.87
N PRO A 66 -9.65 -9.92 -12.62
CA PRO A 66 -9.65 -9.90 -14.08
C PRO A 66 -8.24 -9.72 -14.66
N PHE A 67 -7.37 -10.69 -14.38
CA PHE A 67 -5.98 -10.74 -14.86
C PHE A 67 -5.75 -12.05 -15.62
N PRO A 68 -6.22 -12.17 -16.89
CA PRO A 68 -6.10 -13.40 -17.66
C PRO A 68 -4.66 -13.83 -17.93
N GLU A 69 -3.72 -12.89 -17.89
CA GLU A 69 -2.28 -13.13 -18.02
C GLU A 69 -1.67 -13.79 -16.76
N GLU A 70 -2.31 -13.63 -15.57
CA GLU A 70 -1.86 -14.19 -14.30
C GLU A 70 -2.56 -15.54 -14.04
N ARG A 71 -1.88 -16.63 -14.38
CA ARG A 71 -2.44 -17.99 -14.32
C ARG A 71 -2.64 -18.52 -12.88
N PHE A 72 -1.85 -18.04 -11.93
CA PHE A 72 -1.83 -18.53 -10.54
C PHE A 72 -2.25 -17.42 -9.58
N GLN A 73 -3.55 -17.18 -9.51
CA GLN A 73 -4.12 -16.21 -8.59
C GLN A 73 -4.55 -16.88 -7.28
N GLY A 74 -4.43 -16.15 -6.15
CA GLY A 74 -4.84 -16.64 -4.85
C GLY A 74 -6.36 -16.73 -4.70
N THR A 75 -6.79 -17.59 -3.76
CA THR A 75 -8.21 -17.80 -3.43
C THR A 75 -8.47 -17.66 -1.93
N LEU A 76 -7.51 -17.10 -1.18
CA LEU A 76 -7.62 -16.87 0.27
C LEU A 76 -8.50 -15.66 0.62
N ALA A 77 -8.65 -14.74 -0.32
CA ALA A 77 -9.38 -13.48 -0.15
C ALA A 77 -10.41 -13.31 -1.27
N PRO A 78 -11.41 -12.42 -1.11
CA PRO A 78 -12.45 -12.20 -2.11
C PRO A 78 -11.89 -11.80 -3.47
N ASP A 79 -12.58 -12.22 -4.55
CA ASP A 79 -12.27 -11.80 -5.91
C ASP A 79 -12.37 -10.27 -6.04
N LEU A 80 -11.43 -9.68 -6.79
CA LEU A 80 -11.36 -8.23 -6.99
C LEU A 80 -12.39 -7.72 -8.01
N SER A 81 -12.95 -8.59 -8.86
CA SER A 81 -14.04 -8.22 -9.77
C SER A 81 -15.18 -7.61 -8.98
N GLY A 82 -15.78 -6.55 -9.48
CA GLY A 82 -16.86 -5.82 -8.80
C GLY A 82 -16.43 -5.03 -7.55
N ALA A 83 -15.14 -4.91 -7.24
CA ALA A 83 -14.68 -4.14 -6.08
C ALA A 83 -15.20 -2.70 -6.08
N GLY A 84 -15.22 -2.06 -7.25
CA GLY A 84 -15.72 -0.71 -7.41
C GLY A 84 -17.26 -0.59 -7.35
N THR A 85 -17.99 -1.71 -7.45
CA THR A 85 -19.44 -1.76 -7.17
C THR A 85 -19.69 -1.89 -5.68
N ARG A 86 -18.91 -2.74 -5.00
CA ARG A 86 -19.08 -3.02 -3.57
C ARG A 86 -18.64 -1.89 -2.65
N TRP A 87 -17.62 -1.13 -3.06
CA TRP A 87 -16.97 -0.16 -2.19
C TRP A 87 -16.75 1.18 -2.88
N SER A 88 -16.95 2.28 -2.15
CA SER A 88 -16.53 3.61 -2.57
C SER A 88 -14.99 3.73 -2.56
N PRO A 89 -14.41 4.72 -3.27
CA PRO A 89 -12.96 4.96 -3.23
C PRO A 89 -12.41 5.15 -1.81
N GLY A 90 -13.14 5.84 -0.93
CA GLY A 90 -12.74 6.02 0.46
C GLY A 90 -12.74 4.72 1.27
N GLN A 91 -13.69 3.84 1.02
CA GLN A 91 -13.77 2.52 1.65
C GLN A 91 -12.68 1.59 1.13
N LEU A 92 -12.37 1.64 -0.17
CA LEU A 92 -11.22 0.92 -0.75
C LEU A 92 -9.91 1.42 -0.13
N ARG A 93 -9.77 2.74 0.04
CA ARG A 93 -8.59 3.36 0.63
C ARG A 93 -8.32 2.84 2.03
N LEU A 94 -9.32 2.83 2.91
CA LEU A 94 -9.12 2.31 4.27
C LEU A 94 -8.74 0.82 4.26
N ARG A 95 -9.33 0.01 3.37
CA ARG A 95 -9.00 -1.43 3.27
C ARG A 95 -7.56 -1.67 2.85
N ILE A 96 -7.00 -0.84 1.99
CA ILE A 96 -5.62 -0.96 1.53
C ILE A 96 -4.66 -0.33 2.54
N VAL A 97 -4.97 0.86 3.04
CA VAL A 97 -4.13 1.57 4.01
C VAL A 97 -3.96 0.75 5.28
N ASP A 98 -5.06 0.34 5.90
CA ASP A 98 -5.05 -0.47 7.11
C ASP A 98 -6.37 -1.23 7.31
N SER A 99 -6.46 -2.42 6.74
CA SER A 99 -7.63 -3.31 6.86
C SER A 99 -7.91 -3.76 8.31
N THR A 100 -6.90 -3.70 9.20
CA THR A 100 -7.07 -4.09 10.61
C THR A 100 -8.03 -3.15 11.36
N ARG A 101 -8.24 -1.95 10.85
CA ARG A 101 -9.23 -0.99 11.38
C ARG A 101 -10.67 -1.47 11.20
N LEU A 102 -10.91 -2.30 10.18
CA LEU A 102 -12.23 -2.87 9.88
C LEU A 102 -12.39 -4.27 10.46
N ASN A 103 -11.33 -5.04 10.43
CA ASN A 103 -11.28 -6.40 10.98
C ASN A 103 -9.92 -6.64 11.62
N PRO A 104 -9.80 -6.59 12.95
CA PRO A 104 -8.52 -6.84 13.65
C PRO A 104 -7.94 -8.24 13.42
N ALA A 105 -8.76 -9.22 13.01
CA ALA A 105 -8.34 -10.59 12.72
C ALA A 105 -7.97 -10.81 11.25
N THR A 106 -7.93 -9.77 10.42
CA THR A 106 -7.61 -9.90 9.01
C THR A 106 -6.17 -10.36 8.81
N ILE A 107 -5.96 -11.22 7.80
CA ILE A 107 -4.61 -11.58 7.33
C ILE A 107 -4.09 -10.63 6.26
N MET A 108 -4.93 -9.72 5.74
CA MET A 108 -4.49 -8.70 4.78
C MET A 108 -3.56 -7.71 5.49
N PRO A 109 -2.30 -7.57 5.06
CA PRO A 109 -1.38 -6.65 5.70
C PRO A 109 -1.79 -5.19 5.46
N PRO A 110 -1.49 -4.27 6.39
CA PRO A 110 -1.63 -2.85 6.14
C PRO A 110 -0.53 -2.39 5.16
N TYR A 111 -0.93 -1.78 4.05
CA TYR A 111 0.01 -1.37 3.01
C TYR A 111 0.65 0.00 3.29
N TYR A 112 0.06 0.80 4.20
CA TYR A 112 0.49 2.17 4.47
C TYR A 112 0.77 2.44 5.95
N ARG A 113 1.06 1.41 6.74
CA ARG A 113 1.43 1.51 8.15
C ARG A 113 2.87 1.05 8.35
N THR A 114 3.61 1.70 9.26
CA THR A 114 5.03 1.40 9.53
C THR A 114 5.31 1.07 10.99
N ASP A 115 4.30 1.21 11.86
CA ASP A 115 4.37 0.95 13.30
C ASP A 115 3.42 -0.17 13.72
N GLY A 116 3.68 -0.76 14.89
CA GLY A 116 2.84 -1.83 15.43
C GLY A 116 2.76 -3.10 14.57
N LEU A 117 3.75 -3.32 13.70
CA LEU A 117 3.85 -4.49 12.84
C LEU A 117 4.79 -5.53 13.46
N ALA A 118 4.45 -6.82 13.31
CA ALA A 118 5.29 -7.94 13.71
C ALA A 118 5.88 -8.64 12.48
N GLN A 119 7.07 -9.25 12.65
CA GLN A 119 7.72 -10.07 11.62
C GLN A 119 7.96 -9.35 10.28
N VAL A 120 8.25 -8.05 10.34
CA VAL A 120 8.57 -7.25 9.15
C VAL A 120 9.96 -7.62 8.65
N THR A 121 10.07 -7.93 7.36
CA THR A 121 11.38 -8.18 6.75
C THR A 121 12.23 -6.90 6.76
N PRO A 122 13.57 -7.00 6.83
CA PRO A 122 14.46 -5.82 6.86
C PRO A 122 14.22 -4.84 5.70
N ALA A 123 13.81 -5.35 4.52
CA ALA A 123 13.53 -4.52 3.34
C ALA A 123 12.37 -3.51 3.55
N PHE A 124 11.40 -3.86 4.40
CA PHE A 124 10.21 -3.04 4.71
C PHE A 124 10.27 -2.39 6.09
N ALA A 125 11.33 -2.60 6.87
CA ALA A 125 11.43 -2.01 8.20
C ALA A 125 11.35 -0.47 8.14
N GLY A 126 10.35 0.10 8.81
CA GLY A 126 10.09 1.54 8.83
C GLY A 126 9.59 2.14 7.51
N LYS A 127 9.18 1.32 6.55
CA LYS A 127 8.64 1.75 5.25
C LYS A 127 7.27 1.15 5.01
N PRO A 128 6.34 1.88 4.35
CA PRO A 128 5.09 1.29 3.89
C PRO A 128 5.37 0.31 2.74
N VAL A 129 4.46 -0.64 2.52
CA VAL A 129 4.52 -1.55 1.36
C VAL A 129 4.28 -0.77 0.06
N LEU A 130 3.31 0.14 0.07
CA LEU A 130 3.01 1.07 -1.03
C LEU A 130 3.09 2.50 -0.51
N ASN A 131 3.60 3.42 -1.34
CA ASN A 131 3.56 4.85 -1.05
C ASN A 131 2.16 5.44 -1.34
N ALA A 132 1.95 6.73 -1.02
CA ALA A 132 0.66 7.39 -1.18
C ALA A 132 0.16 7.38 -2.64
N GLU A 133 1.02 7.65 -3.60
CA GLU A 133 0.71 7.66 -5.02
C GLU A 133 0.29 6.26 -5.49
N GLN A 134 1.03 5.23 -5.11
CA GLN A 134 0.71 3.84 -5.44
C GLN A 134 -0.62 3.39 -4.83
N ILE A 135 -0.94 3.83 -3.61
CA ILE A 135 -2.24 3.58 -2.99
C ILE A 135 -3.36 4.19 -3.84
N GLU A 136 -3.24 5.47 -4.22
CA GLU A 136 -4.27 6.13 -5.03
C GLU A 136 -4.39 5.50 -6.42
N ASP A 137 -3.29 5.09 -7.05
CA ASP A 137 -3.30 4.37 -8.32
C ASP A 137 -4.08 3.04 -8.21
N VAL A 138 -3.80 2.25 -7.17
CA VAL A 138 -4.52 0.99 -6.91
C VAL A 138 -6.01 1.24 -6.67
N ILE A 139 -6.38 2.27 -5.89
CA ILE A 139 -7.77 2.64 -5.64
C ILE A 139 -8.46 3.04 -6.94
N ALA A 140 -7.80 3.87 -7.76
CA ALA A 140 -8.33 4.27 -9.05
C ALA A 140 -8.63 3.05 -9.95
N TYR A 141 -7.74 2.08 -9.99
CA TYR A 141 -7.96 0.83 -10.72
C TYR A 141 -9.11 0.01 -10.13
N LEU A 142 -9.11 -0.28 -8.83
CA LEU A 142 -10.15 -1.08 -8.20
C LEU A 142 -11.53 -0.45 -8.35
N ALA A 143 -11.62 0.88 -8.34
CA ALA A 143 -12.86 1.61 -8.57
C ALA A 143 -13.43 1.42 -9.98
N THR A 144 -12.60 1.04 -10.96
CA THR A 144 -13.05 0.69 -12.33
C THR A 144 -13.66 -0.69 -12.42
N LEU A 145 -13.36 -1.60 -11.49
CA LEU A 145 -13.84 -2.96 -11.48
C LEU A 145 -15.32 -2.99 -11.03
N LYS A 146 -16.20 -2.76 -11.99
CA LYS A 146 -17.65 -2.83 -11.79
C LYS A 146 -18.16 -4.22 -12.14
N ASP A 147 -19.21 -4.66 -11.45
CA ASP A 147 -19.93 -5.85 -11.89
C ASP A 147 -20.51 -5.58 -13.28
N GLU A 148 -20.34 -6.52 -14.19
CA GLU A 148 -21.10 -6.48 -15.43
C GLU A 148 -22.59 -6.57 -15.05
N LYS A 149 -23.36 -5.53 -15.37
CA LYS A 149 -24.82 -5.60 -15.25
C LYS A 149 -25.27 -6.79 -16.09
N PRO A 150 -26.12 -7.72 -15.55
CA PRO A 150 -26.65 -8.78 -16.37
C PRO A 150 -27.20 -8.18 -17.66
N ARG A 151 -26.72 -8.64 -18.79
CA ARG A 151 -27.35 -8.30 -20.07
C ARG A 151 -28.73 -8.89 -20.01
N ASP A 152 -29.75 -8.03 -19.91
CA ASP A 152 -31.14 -8.44 -20.08
C ASP A 152 -31.20 -9.16 -21.43
N GLU A 153 -31.21 -10.49 -21.41
CA GLU A 153 -31.49 -11.30 -22.59
C GLU A 153 -32.94 -10.99 -22.98
N LYS A 154 -33.10 -10.31 -24.13
CA LYS A 154 -34.38 -10.11 -24.79
C LYS A 154 -34.78 -11.37 -25.50
#